data_1cdceff5e2138526c8912bc03ed79fed
#
_entry.id   1cdceff5e2138526c8912bc03ed79fed
#
_cell.length_a   1.000
_cell.length_b   1.000
_cell.length_c   1.000
_cell.angle_alpha   90.00
_cell.angle_beta   90.00
_cell.angle_gamma   90.00
#
_symmetry.space_group_name_H-M   'P 1'
#
loop_
_entity.id
_entity.type
_entity.pdbx_description
1 polymer ?
#
loop_
_entity_poly.entity_id
_entity_poly.type
_entity_poly.pdbx_seq_one_letter_code
_entity_poly.pdbx_strand_id
1 'polypeptide(L)'
;MGHVLDDRAGLDRELSQIQGTLDYLNRTSADFLGDEQRLHSKYGLPLPDEEERNLGTGGSVEPNSKLLMETSPVFEKMANLKEEANRLHGKLDNNSGAFSDLTDYIKQKQSAWRFVPSISPTQGRYASSFGPRIHPVTGEVGKMHYGVDIANDRWTPIFAAADGVVDVAQMSSTFGNFVTINHGNGIVTRYGHMQMSLVNPGQFVRRYQIIGYMGNTGRSVGPHLHYEVWVNNVAVNPLAYMLPGDYAVD
;
A
#
# COMPACT_ATOMS: atom_id res chain seq x y z
N MET A 1 -53.46 -16.04 -37.60
CA MET A 1 -53.06 -16.66 -36.30
C MET A 1 -51.57 -17.00 -36.22
N GLY A 2 -50.83 -17.24 -37.31
CA GLY A 2 -49.39 -17.57 -37.28
C GLY A 2 -48.47 -16.47 -36.80
N HIS A 3 -48.67 -15.22 -37.23
CA HIS A 3 -47.77 -14.09 -36.87
C HIS A 3 -47.73 -13.77 -35.37
N VAL A 4 -48.84 -13.85 -34.64
CA VAL A 4 -48.91 -13.54 -33.20
C VAL A 4 -48.20 -14.60 -32.35
N LEU A 5 -48.11 -15.84 -32.80
CA LEU A 5 -47.38 -16.91 -32.10
C LEU A 5 -45.87 -16.82 -32.32
N ASP A 6 -45.42 -16.38 -33.52
CA ASP A 6 -44.01 -16.13 -33.83
C ASP A 6 -43.45 -14.94 -33.05
N ASP A 7 -44.26 -13.87 -32.93
CA ASP A 7 -43.89 -12.69 -32.13
C ASP A 7 -43.74 -13.01 -30.63
N ARG A 8 -44.61 -13.88 -30.10
CA ARG A 8 -44.56 -14.32 -28.70
C ARG A 8 -43.32 -15.18 -28.41
N ALA A 9 -42.99 -16.13 -29.28
CA ALA A 9 -41.80 -16.98 -29.16
C ALA A 9 -40.49 -16.16 -29.32
N GLY A 10 -40.52 -15.09 -30.12
CA GLY A 10 -39.43 -14.12 -30.24
C GLY A 10 -39.20 -13.37 -28.93
N LEU A 11 -40.26 -12.81 -28.35
CA LEU A 11 -40.21 -12.06 -27.08
C LEU A 11 -39.75 -12.94 -25.91
N ASP A 12 -40.22 -14.18 -25.81
CA ASP A 12 -39.79 -15.14 -24.76
C ASP A 12 -38.31 -15.49 -24.87
N ARG A 13 -37.73 -15.54 -26.08
CA ARG A 13 -36.28 -15.72 -26.30
C ARG A 13 -35.49 -14.51 -25.84
N GLU A 14 -35.91 -13.30 -26.20
CA GLU A 14 -35.24 -12.04 -25.78
C GLU A 14 -35.30 -11.89 -24.26
N LEU A 15 -36.43 -12.13 -23.61
CA LEU A 15 -36.54 -12.08 -22.16
C LEU A 15 -35.66 -13.11 -21.48
N SER A 16 -35.50 -14.31 -22.05
CA SER A 16 -34.60 -15.33 -21.52
C SER A 16 -33.13 -14.96 -21.69
N GLN A 17 -32.80 -14.25 -22.76
CA GLN A 17 -31.43 -13.71 -22.98
C GLN A 17 -31.09 -12.60 -21.99
N ILE A 18 -32.04 -11.70 -21.72
CA ILE A 18 -31.90 -10.63 -20.72
C ILE A 18 -31.70 -11.26 -19.32
N GLN A 19 -32.52 -12.26 -18.95
CA GLN A 19 -32.35 -12.98 -17.68
C GLN A 19 -30.96 -13.59 -17.55
N GLY A 20 -30.47 -14.29 -18.58
CA GLY A 20 -29.11 -14.85 -18.56
C GLY A 20 -28.03 -13.80 -18.41
N THR A 21 -28.21 -12.62 -18.98
CA THR A 21 -27.26 -11.47 -18.80
C THR A 21 -27.30 -10.94 -17.38
N LEU A 22 -28.48 -10.78 -16.78
CA LEU A 22 -28.64 -10.36 -15.39
C LEU A 22 -28.01 -11.36 -14.41
N ASP A 23 -28.20 -12.64 -14.63
CA ASP A 23 -27.60 -13.72 -13.83
C ASP A 23 -26.06 -13.67 -13.90
N TYR A 24 -25.52 -13.45 -15.10
CA TYR A 24 -24.07 -13.26 -15.28
C TYR A 24 -23.55 -12.04 -14.53
N LEU A 25 -24.20 -10.89 -14.66
CA LEU A 25 -23.83 -9.66 -13.98
C LEU A 25 -23.94 -9.79 -12.45
N ASN A 26 -24.96 -10.46 -11.93
CA ASN A 26 -25.10 -10.74 -10.50
C ASN A 26 -23.93 -11.59 -9.96
N ARG A 27 -23.51 -12.62 -10.70
CA ARG A 27 -22.34 -13.44 -10.32
C ARG A 27 -21.07 -12.63 -10.33
N THR A 28 -20.83 -11.85 -11.39
CA THR A 28 -19.65 -10.98 -11.50
C THR A 28 -19.59 -9.95 -10.37
N SER A 29 -20.75 -9.36 -10.00
CA SER A 29 -20.85 -8.45 -8.85
C SER A 29 -20.53 -9.15 -7.52
N ALA A 30 -20.95 -10.41 -7.34
CA ALA A 30 -20.65 -11.18 -6.13
C ALA A 30 -19.16 -11.55 -6.05
N ASP A 31 -18.51 -11.91 -7.16
CA ASP A 31 -17.07 -12.18 -7.23
C ASP A 31 -16.27 -10.93 -6.87
N PHE A 32 -16.70 -9.78 -7.38
CA PHE A 32 -16.08 -8.47 -7.07
C PHE A 32 -16.16 -8.11 -5.59
N LEU A 33 -17.30 -8.36 -4.94
CA LEU A 33 -17.45 -8.20 -3.49
C LEU A 33 -16.52 -9.12 -2.70
N GLY A 34 -16.32 -10.35 -3.18
CA GLY A 34 -15.36 -11.27 -2.58
C GLY A 34 -13.93 -10.78 -2.65
N ASP A 35 -13.53 -10.19 -3.76
CA ASP A 35 -12.20 -9.59 -3.93
C ASP A 35 -12.01 -8.32 -3.09
N GLU A 36 -13.03 -7.47 -2.99
CA GLU A 36 -13.05 -6.32 -2.08
C GLU A 36 -12.85 -6.74 -0.63
N GLN A 37 -13.59 -7.76 -0.16
CA GLN A 37 -13.44 -8.30 1.21
C GLN A 37 -12.03 -8.82 1.48
N ARG A 38 -11.40 -9.50 0.50
CA ARG A 38 -10.02 -9.96 0.60
C ARG A 38 -9.04 -8.80 0.72
N LEU A 39 -9.25 -7.72 -0.05
CA LEU A 39 -8.42 -6.51 0.03
C LEU A 39 -8.58 -5.81 1.40
N HIS A 40 -9.81 -5.63 1.88
CA HIS A 40 -10.06 -5.08 3.22
C HIS A 40 -9.35 -5.90 4.31
N SER A 41 -9.46 -7.23 4.27
CA SER A 41 -8.77 -8.14 5.19
C SER A 41 -7.26 -8.03 5.09
N LYS A 42 -6.71 -7.99 3.87
CA LYS A 42 -5.25 -7.90 3.62
C LYS A 42 -4.65 -6.60 4.16
N TYR A 43 -5.39 -5.50 4.09
CA TYR A 43 -4.92 -4.18 4.53
C TYR A 43 -5.43 -3.77 5.92
N GLY A 44 -6.16 -4.65 6.62
CA GLY A 44 -6.68 -4.40 7.96
C GLY A 44 -7.73 -3.28 8.01
N LEU A 45 -8.51 -3.12 6.94
CA LEU A 45 -9.54 -2.11 6.82
C LEU A 45 -10.87 -2.60 7.37
N PRO A 46 -11.71 -1.72 7.97
CA PRO A 46 -13.07 -2.07 8.31
C PRO A 46 -13.86 -2.37 7.02
N LEU A 47 -14.68 -3.42 7.06
CA LEU A 47 -15.62 -3.71 5.97
C LEU A 47 -16.73 -2.64 5.99
N PRO A 48 -17.18 -2.15 4.82
CA PRO A 48 -18.37 -1.31 4.72
C PRO A 48 -19.59 -2.04 5.30
N ASP A 49 -20.49 -1.29 5.96
CA ASP A 49 -21.70 -1.85 6.57
C ASP A 49 -22.63 -2.42 5.47
N GLU A 50 -23.27 -3.56 5.76
CA GLU A 50 -24.26 -4.16 4.83
C GLU A 50 -25.45 -3.23 4.58
N GLU A 51 -25.82 -2.39 5.56
CA GLU A 51 -26.88 -1.40 5.39
C GLU A 51 -26.49 -0.31 4.38
N GLU A 52 -25.25 0.18 4.41
CA GLU A 52 -24.75 1.15 3.45
C GLU A 52 -24.70 0.60 2.02
N ARG A 53 -24.40 -0.69 1.85
CA ARG A 53 -24.36 -1.38 0.56
C ARG A 53 -25.75 -1.57 -0.07
N ASN A 54 -26.79 -1.61 0.75
CA ASN A 54 -28.17 -1.81 0.33
C ASN A 54 -28.98 -0.50 0.19
N LEU A 55 -28.36 0.66 0.50
CA LEU A 55 -28.98 1.96 0.28
C LEU A 55 -29.24 2.17 -1.21
N GLY A 56 -30.48 2.45 -1.57
CA GLY A 56 -30.90 2.74 -2.94
C GLY A 56 -31.50 1.57 -3.73
N THR A 57 -31.67 0.38 -3.10
CA THR A 57 -32.26 -0.78 -3.78
C THR A 57 -33.81 -0.81 -3.76
N GLY A 58 -34.46 0.24 -3.25
CA GLY A 58 -35.93 0.35 -3.18
C GLY A 58 -36.51 1.18 -4.32
N GLY A 59 -37.18 0.56 -5.28
CA GLY A 59 -38.02 1.21 -6.28
C GLY A 59 -39.49 0.98 -5.96
N SER A 60 -40.30 2.04 -5.95
CA SER A 60 -41.79 1.90 -5.85
C SER A 60 -42.37 1.47 -7.17
N VAL A 61 -43.16 0.44 -7.16
CA VAL A 61 -43.95 -0.03 -8.34
C VAL A 61 -45.12 0.95 -8.55
N GLU A 62 -45.20 1.61 -9.71
CA GLU A 62 -46.31 2.49 -10.03
C GLU A 62 -47.68 1.74 -10.03
N PRO A 63 -48.72 2.33 -9.44
CA PRO A 63 -50.03 1.68 -9.28
C PRO A 63 -50.68 1.15 -10.58
N ASN A 64 -50.37 1.76 -11.71
CA ASN A 64 -50.94 1.35 -13.02
C ASN A 64 -50.31 0.06 -13.59
N SER A 65 -49.14 -0.36 -13.09
CA SER A 65 -48.51 -1.62 -13.54
C SER A 65 -49.17 -2.87 -12.95
N LYS A 66 -49.82 -2.76 -11.77
CA LYS A 66 -50.50 -3.89 -11.12
C LYS A 66 -51.65 -4.45 -11.94
N LEU A 67 -52.46 -3.59 -12.61
CA LEU A 67 -53.59 -4.01 -13.42
C LEU A 67 -53.21 -4.75 -14.71
N LEU A 68 -52.03 -4.42 -15.27
CA LEU A 68 -51.47 -5.07 -16.46
C LEU A 68 -50.76 -6.39 -16.12
N MET A 69 -50.21 -6.52 -14.92
CA MET A 69 -49.58 -7.75 -14.44
C MET A 69 -50.61 -8.89 -14.26
N GLU A 70 -51.82 -8.56 -13.80
CA GLU A 70 -52.88 -9.57 -13.59
C GLU A 70 -53.43 -10.18 -14.90
N THR A 71 -53.11 -9.57 -16.07
CA THR A 71 -53.69 -9.97 -17.35
C THR A 71 -52.75 -10.68 -18.32
N SER A 72 -51.42 -10.66 -18.09
CA SER A 72 -50.47 -11.32 -18.99
C SER A 72 -49.17 -11.74 -18.28
N PRO A 73 -48.79 -13.05 -18.37
CA PRO A 73 -47.53 -13.56 -17.79
C PRO A 73 -46.26 -12.89 -18.34
N VAL A 74 -46.32 -12.30 -19.53
CA VAL A 74 -45.21 -11.58 -20.17
C VAL A 74 -44.97 -10.27 -19.49
N PHE A 75 -46.01 -9.51 -19.10
CA PHE A 75 -45.86 -8.25 -18.37
C PHE A 75 -45.31 -8.47 -16.95
N GLU A 76 -45.75 -9.56 -16.28
CA GLU A 76 -45.18 -9.93 -14.98
C GLU A 76 -43.67 -10.22 -15.08
N LYS A 77 -43.26 -11.03 -16.09
CA LYS A 77 -41.86 -11.35 -16.35
C LYS A 77 -41.02 -10.09 -16.64
N MET A 78 -41.55 -9.18 -17.46
CA MET A 78 -40.90 -7.89 -17.76
C MET A 78 -40.74 -6.99 -16.51
N ALA A 79 -41.77 -6.94 -15.66
CA ALA A 79 -41.70 -6.14 -14.43
C ALA A 79 -40.67 -6.70 -13.46
N ASN A 80 -40.60 -8.02 -13.28
CA ASN A 80 -39.63 -8.69 -12.44
C ASN A 80 -38.19 -8.46 -12.94
N LEU A 81 -37.97 -8.56 -14.26
CA LEU A 81 -36.66 -8.26 -14.87
C LEU A 81 -36.23 -6.81 -14.68
N LYS A 82 -37.16 -5.85 -14.82
CA LYS A 82 -36.90 -4.42 -14.58
C LYS A 82 -36.53 -4.19 -13.13
N GLU A 83 -37.20 -4.80 -12.18
CA GLU A 83 -36.91 -4.66 -10.75
C GLU A 83 -35.52 -5.25 -10.40
N GLU A 84 -35.22 -6.44 -10.96
CA GLU A 84 -33.92 -7.08 -10.79
C GLU A 84 -32.78 -6.26 -11.40
N ALA A 85 -33.01 -5.71 -12.61
CA ALA A 85 -32.03 -4.81 -13.25
C ALA A 85 -31.77 -3.54 -12.44
N ASN A 86 -32.83 -2.92 -11.87
CA ASN A 86 -32.67 -1.74 -11.01
C ASN A 86 -31.91 -2.06 -9.71
N ARG A 87 -32.19 -3.21 -9.08
CA ARG A 87 -31.43 -3.66 -7.89
C ARG A 87 -29.96 -3.90 -8.21
N LEU A 88 -29.69 -4.53 -9.34
CA LEU A 88 -28.31 -4.77 -9.77
C LEU A 88 -27.58 -3.46 -10.07
N HIS A 89 -28.26 -2.52 -10.75
CA HIS A 89 -27.70 -1.20 -11.02
C HIS A 89 -27.31 -0.46 -9.72
N GLY A 90 -28.21 -0.43 -8.74
CA GLY A 90 -27.90 0.17 -7.43
C GLY A 90 -26.72 -0.50 -6.70
N LYS A 91 -26.62 -1.84 -6.76
CA LYS A 91 -25.48 -2.56 -6.19
C LYS A 91 -24.17 -2.23 -6.90
N LEU A 92 -24.17 -2.15 -8.23
CA LEU A 92 -22.97 -1.83 -9.02
C LEU A 92 -22.50 -0.40 -8.77
N ASP A 93 -23.42 0.56 -8.65
CA ASP A 93 -23.09 1.94 -8.34
C ASP A 93 -22.45 2.06 -6.95
N ASN A 94 -23.05 1.45 -5.93
CA ASN A 94 -22.53 1.45 -4.56
C ASN A 94 -21.18 0.74 -4.48
N ASN A 95 -21.03 -0.40 -5.13
CA ASN A 95 -19.76 -1.16 -5.16
C ASN A 95 -18.65 -0.40 -5.90
N SER A 96 -18.97 0.31 -6.98
CA SER A 96 -18.02 1.13 -7.72
C SER A 96 -17.48 2.29 -6.87
N GLY A 97 -18.34 2.94 -6.08
CA GLY A 97 -17.93 3.96 -5.12
C GLY A 97 -16.98 3.40 -4.06
N ALA A 98 -17.38 2.34 -3.37
CA ALA A 98 -16.59 1.71 -2.33
C ALA A 98 -15.22 1.21 -2.84
N PHE A 99 -15.17 0.67 -4.06
CA PHE A 99 -13.90 0.24 -4.67
C PHE A 99 -13.00 1.41 -5.05
N SER A 100 -13.57 2.52 -5.52
CA SER A 100 -12.81 3.75 -5.76
C SER A 100 -12.17 4.26 -4.48
N ASP A 101 -12.93 4.34 -3.40
CA ASP A 101 -12.46 4.79 -2.09
C ASP A 101 -11.36 3.87 -1.53
N LEU A 102 -11.56 2.55 -1.66
CA LEU A 102 -10.55 1.55 -1.28
C LEU A 102 -9.26 1.70 -2.10
N THR A 103 -9.39 1.90 -3.40
CA THR A 103 -8.23 2.09 -4.30
C THR A 103 -7.46 3.35 -3.94
N ASP A 104 -8.13 4.44 -3.64
CA ASP A 104 -7.50 5.70 -3.24
C ASP A 104 -6.85 5.60 -1.86
N TYR A 105 -7.49 4.90 -0.92
CA TYR A 105 -6.90 4.59 0.37
C TYR A 105 -5.62 3.75 0.23
N ILE A 106 -5.65 2.68 -0.59
CA ILE A 106 -4.47 1.84 -0.86
C ILE A 106 -3.34 2.68 -1.49
N LYS A 107 -3.64 3.51 -2.50
CA LYS A 107 -2.65 4.41 -3.12
C LYS A 107 -2.06 5.38 -2.10
N GLN A 108 -2.89 5.96 -1.24
CA GLN A 108 -2.44 6.86 -0.17
C GLN A 108 -1.51 6.12 0.82
N LYS A 109 -1.88 4.91 1.25
CA LYS A 109 -1.04 4.09 2.13
C LYS A 109 0.27 3.69 1.46
N GLN A 110 0.23 3.23 0.21
CA GLN A 110 1.43 2.90 -0.56
C GLN A 110 2.35 4.11 -0.71
N SER A 111 1.79 5.30 -0.99
CA SER A 111 2.58 6.54 -1.07
C SER A 111 3.24 6.88 0.26
N ALA A 112 2.55 6.69 1.39
CA ALA A 112 3.11 6.90 2.72
C ALA A 112 4.23 5.90 3.06
N TRP A 113 4.08 4.63 2.66
CA TRP A 113 5.10 3.60 2.87
C TRP A 113 6.43 3.87 2.14
N ARG A 114 6.42 4.65 1.06
CA ARG A 114 7.65 5.06 0.36
C ARG A 114 8.59 5.88 1.25
N PHE A 115 8.06 6.56 2.26
CA PHE A 115 8.79 7.39 3.21
C PHE A 115 9.16 6.64 4.51
N VAL A 116 8.79 5.36 4.63
CA VAL A 116 9.20 4.53 5.79
C VAL A 116 10.46 3.74 5.43
N PRO A 117 11.56 3.82 6.21
CA PRO A 117 12.80 3.12 5.92
C PRO A 117 12.63 1.61 6.11
N SER A 118 12.40 0.88 5.02
CA SER A 118 12.00 -0.54 5.04
C SER A 118 13.02 -1.50 4.43
N ILE A 119 14.14 -0.99 3.92
CA ILE A 119 15.19 -1.82 3.30
C ILE A 119 16.48 -1.77 4.10
N SER A 120 17.33 -2.80 3.94
CA SER A 120 18.73 -2.71 4.37
C SER A 120 19.46 -1.67 3.53
N PRO A 121 20.10 -0.66 4.15
CA PRO A 121 20.76 0.43 3.41
C PRO A 121 22.04 -0.01 2.68
N THR A 122 22.54 -1.20 2.93
CA THR A 122 23.73 -1.77 2.27
C THR A 122 23.75 -3.29 2.42
N GLN A 123 24.55 -3.95 1.61
CA GLN A 123 24.89 -5.35 1.81
C GLN A 123 26.01 -5.48 2.82
N GLY A 124 25.97 -6.53 3.65
CA GLY A 124 27.02 -6.82 4.61
C GLY A 124 26.58 -7.65 5.80
N ARG A 125 27.54 -7.90 6.69
CA ARG A 125 27.33 -8.63 7.94
C ARG A 125 27.02 -7.65 9.07
N TYR A 126 25.98 -7.87 9.83
CA TYR A 126 25.72 -7.12 11.06
C TYR A 126 26.86 -7.33 12.06
N ALA A 127 27.65 -6.27 12.27
CA ALA A 127 28.84 -6.29 13.15
C ALA A 127 28.53 -5.81 14.57
N SER A 128 27.52 -4.93 14.72
CA SER A 128 27.12 -4.44 16.03
C SER A 128 25.65 -4.03 16.03
N SER A 129 24.94 -4.35 17.12
CA SER A 129 23.53 -4.06 17.32
C SER A 129 23.28 -2.72 18.01
N PHE A 130 22.03 -2.25 17.91
CA PHE A 130 21.49 -1.13 18.68
C PHE A 130 21.43 -1.45 20.18
N GLY A 131 21.75 -0.48 21.02
CA GLY A 131 21.63 -0.60 22.47
C GLY A 131 22.94 -0.39 23.26
N PRO A 132 22.93 -0.56 24.59
CA PRO A 132 24.10 -0.38 25.42
C PRO A 132 25.15 -1.47 25.14
N ARG A 133 26.40 -1.03 24.91
CA ARG A 133 27.54 -1.93 24.62
C ARG A 133 28.84 -1.37 25.19
N ILE A 134 29.91 -2.18 25.14
CA ILE A 134 31.26 -1.68 25.35
C ILE A 134 31.68 -0.89 24.10
N HIS A 135 32.11 0.36 24.29
CA HIS A 135 32.51 1.19 23.16
C HIS A 135 33.83 0.69 22.54
N PRO A 136 33.85 0.35 21.21
CA PRO A 136 34.97 -0.37 20.59
C PRO A 136 36.29 0.41 20.54
N VAL A 137 36.25 1.75 20.67
CA VAL A 137 37.44 2.64 20.64
C VAL A 137 37.85 3.09 22.03
N THR A 138 36.87 3.46 22.89
CA THR A 138 37.18 4.03 24.22
C THR A 138 37.12 2.99 25.33
N GLY A 139 36.55 1.82 25.12
CA GLY A 139 36.38 0.79 26.14
C GLY A 139 35.32 1.11 27.21
N GLU A 140 34.57 2.21 27.09
CA GLU A 140 33.50 2.58 28.03
C GLU A 140 32.40 1.55 28.04
N VAL A 141 32.07 1.02 29.23
CA VAL A 141 30.99 0.04 29.44
C VAL A 141 29.63 0.73 29.50
N GLY A 142 28.63 0.15 28.85
CA GLY A 142 27.23 0.64 28.88
C GLY A 142 26.97 1.84 27.96
N LYS A 143 27.89 2.19 27.09
CA LYS A 143 27.69 3.29 26.14
C LYS A 143 26.62 2.93 25.12
N MET A 144 25.63 3.81 24.99
CA MET A 144 24.52 3.60 24.04
C MET A 144 25.00 3.67 22.60
N HIS A 145 24.69 2.66 21.80
CA HIS A 145 24.84 2.64 20.36
C HIS A 145 23.48 2.94 19.72
N TYR A 146 23.37 4.09 19.06
CA TYR A 146 22.11 4.60 18.52
C TYR A 146 21.74 4.04 17.15
N GLY A 147 22.52 3.10 16.63
CA GLY A 147 22.30 2.50 15.32
C GLY A 147 22.70 1.03 15.27
N VAL A 148 22.88 0.54 14.05
CA VAL A 148 23.49 -0.75 13.74
C VAL A 148 24.71 -0.54 12.87
N ASP A 149 25.73 -1.39 13.04
CA ASP A 149 26.93 -1.37 12.21
C ASP A 149 26.85 -2.56 11.22
N ILE A 150 26.92 -2.26 9.92
CA ILE A 150 26.91 -3.26 8.83
C ILE A 150 28.28 -3.22 8.17
N ALA A 151 29.07 -4.28 8.34
CA ALA A 151 30.44 -4.41 7.85
C ALA A 151 30.48 -5.07 6.46
N ASN A 152 31.23 -4.44 5.56
CA ASN A 152 31.59 -4.97 4.24
C ASN A 152 32.84 -4.23 3.73
N ASP A 153 33.26 -4.54 2.52
CA ASP A 153 34.42 -3.90 1.89
C ASP A 153 34.19 -2.40 1.64
N ARG A 154 35.29 -1.64 1.64
CA ARG A 154 35.24 -0.23 1.18
C ARG A 154 34.64 -0.18 -0.21
N TRP A 155 33.92 0.91 -0.50
CA TRP A 155 33.23 1.15 -1.76
C TRP A 155 31.98 0.29 -2.00
N THR A 156 31.55 -0.51 -1.01
CA THR A 156 30.22 -1.13 -1.05
C THR A 156 29.15 -0.04 -1.16
N PRO A 157 28.19 -0.12 -2.09
CA PRO A 157 27.15 0.88 -2.26
C PRO A 157 26.28 1.03 -0.99
N ILE A 158 25.91 2.28 -0.70
CA ILE A 158 24.95 2.64 0.35
C ILE A 158 23.74 3.25 -0.33
N PHE A 159 22.55 2.75 0.03
CA PHE A 159 21.27 3.14 -0.54
C PHE A 159 20.44 3.94 0.45
N ALA A 160 19.64 4.88 -0.03
CA ALA A 160 18.59 5.50 0.77
C ALA A 160 17.56 4.44 1.18
N ALA A 161 17.27 4.32 2.47
CA ALA A 161 16.36 3.30 3.01
C ALA A 161 14.87 3.58 2.72
N ALA A 162 14.54 4.84 2.35
CA ALA A 162 13.21 5.30 1.95
C ALA A 162 13.34 6.56 1.09
N ASP A 163 12.23 7.00 0.48
CA ASP A 163 12.15 8.31 -0.16
C ASP A 163 12.33 9.42 0.89
N GLY A 164 12.97 10.52 0.52
CA GLY A 164 13.18 11.64 1.46
C GLY A 164 14.02 12.76 0.90
N VAL A 165 14.27 13.77 1.71
CA VAL A 165 15.13 14.92 1.39
C VAL A 165 16.40 14.83 2.24
N VAL A 166 17.53 15.02 1.62
CA VAL A 166 18.83 15.06 2.31
C VAL A 166 18.91 16.33 3.14
N ASP A 167 18.98 16.20 4.47
CA ASP A 167 19.16 17.33 5.38
C ASP A 167 20.64 17.72 5.50
N VAL A 168 21.51 16.70 5.60
CA VAL A 168 22.94 16.89 5.84
C VAL A 168 23.74 15.92 4.96
N ALA A 169 24.80 16.43 4.34
CA ALA A 169 25.85 15.66 3.69
C ALA A 169 27.18 16.36 3.94
N GLN A 170 27.92 15.93 4.96
CA GLN A 170 29.15 16.61 5.41
C GLN A 170 30.09 15.67 6.16
N MET A 171 31.24 16.16 6.55
CA MET A 171 32.18 15.46 7.41
C MET A 171 32.05 15.87 8.88
N SER A 172 32.12 14.90 9.77
CA SER A 172 32.18 15.10 11.23
C SER A 172 33.32 14.28 11.84
N SER A 173 33.78 14.70 13.00
CA SER A 173 34.87 14.00 13.71
C SER A 173 34.43 12.61 14.22
N THR A 174 33.16 12.42 14.50
CA THR A 174 32.60 11.15 15.01
C THR A 174 32.10 10.25 13.88
N PHE A 175 31.19 10.73 13.05
CA PHE A 175 30.57 9.95 11.97
C PHE A 175 31.43 9.88 10.70
N GLY A 176 32.54 10.65 10.60
CA GLY A 176 33.25 10.79 9.35
C GLY A 176 32.39 11.48 8.28
N ASN A 177 32.53 11.08 7.03
CA ASN A 177 31.57 11.48 6.00
C ASN A 177 30.23 10.84 6.31
N PHE A 178 29.19 11.65 6.44
CA PHE A 178 27.86 11.16 6.78
C PHE A 178 26.76 11.91 6.04
N VAL A 179 25.65 11.21 5.86
CA VAL A 179 24.42 11.72 5.27
C VAL A 179 23.29 11.55 6.27
N THR A 180 22.40 12.53 6.32
CA THR A 180 21.13 12.47 7.04
C THR A 180 20.00 12.72 6.05
N ILE A 181 18.97 11.86 6.06
CA ILE A 181 17.81 11.95 5.18
C ILE A 181 16.56 12.11 6.05
N ASN A 182 15.77 13.13 5.76
CA ASN A 182 14.48 13.38 6.36
C ASN A 182 13.39 12.76 5.46
N HIS A 183 12.64 11.81 5.99
CA HIS A 183 11.58 11.09 5.29
C HIS A 183 10.19 11.67 5.54
N GLY A 184 10.09 12.77 6.30
CA GLY A 184 8.81 13.29 6.78
C GLY A 184 8.27 12.52 7.98
N ASN A 185 7.12 12.95 8.50
CA ASN A 185 6.43 12.32 9.63
C ASN A 185 7.31 12.06 10.86
N GLY A 186 8.34 12.90 11.07
CA GLY A 186 9.30 12.77 12.17
C GLY A 186 10.34 11.65 12.00
N ILE A 187 10.41 11.00 10.83
CA ILE A 187 11.35 9.91 10.54
C ILE A 187 12.60 10.47 9.86
N VAL A 188 13.76 10.15 10.43
CA VAL A 188 15.08 10.55 9.92
C VAL A 188 16.01 9.35 9.95
N THR A 189 16.80 9.17 8.89
CA THR A 189 17.86 8.16 8.85
C THR A 189 19.23 8.82 8.74
N ARG A 190 20.26 8.18 9.32
CA ARG A 190 21.66 8.65 9.29
C ARG A 190 22.58 7.53 8.82
N TYR A 191 23.54 7.90 7.98
CA TYR A 191 24.49 7.01 7.33
C TYR A 191 25.90 7.51 7.59
N GLY A 192 26.65 6.83 8.45
CA GLY A 192 27.99 7.26 8.89
C GLY A 192 29.12 6.42 8.31
N HIS A 193 30.35 6.88 8.53
CA HIS A 193 31.63 6.28 8.15
C HIS A 193 31.80 6.07 6.65
N MET A 194 31.07 6.87 5.83
CA MET A 194 31.11 6.76 4.38
C MET A 194 32.48 7.12 3.80
N GLN A 195 32.87 6.48 2.70
CA GLN A 195 34.05 6.87 1.93
C GLN A 195 33.80 8.22 1.24
N MET A 196 32.62 8.32 0.63
CA MET A 196 32.15 9.56 0.01
C MET A 196 30.61 9.56 -0.08
N SER A 197 30.03 10.75 -0.05
CA SER A 197 28.64 11.00 -0.39
C SER A 197 28.49 11.36 -1.87
N LEU A 198 27.40 10.90 -2.50
CA LEU A 198 27.01 11.24 -3.88
C LEU A 198 25.83 12.22 -3.93
N VAL A 199 25.35 12.67 -2.78
CA VAL A 199 24.17 13.52 -2.65
C VAL A 199 24.49 14.79 -1.89
N ASN A 200 23.68 15.83 -2.11
CA ASN A 200 23.85 17.15 -1.51
C ASN A 200 22.65 17.52 -0.63
N PRO A 201 22.82 18.37 0.40
CA PRO A 201 21.69 18.90 1.17
C PRO A 201 20.63 19.54 0.27
N GLY A 202 19.34 19.29 0.59
CA GLY A 202 18.18 19.74 -0.18
C GLY A 202 17.80 18.81 -1.35
N GLN A 203 18.64 17.84 -1.69
CA GLN A 203 18.34 16.88 -2.77
C GLN A 203 17.28 15.87 -2.31
N PHE A 204 16.25 15.66 -3.16
CA PHE A 204 15.31 14.55 -2.99
C PHE A 204 15.97 13.26 -3.45
N VAL A 205 15.86 12.20 -2.65
CA VAL A 205 16.33 10.84 -2.96
C VAL A 205 15.18 9.85 -2.89
N ARG A 206 15.26 8.81 -3.70
CA ARG A 206 14.29 7.70 -3.70
C ARG A 206 14.85 6.51 -2.95
N ARG A 207 14.00 5.69 -2.40
CA ARG A 207 14.37 4.36 -1.87
C ARG A 207 15.20 3.61 -2.92
N TYR A 208 16.22 2.87 -2.49
CA TYR A 208 17.22 2.18 -3.33
C TYR A 208 18.14 3.10 -4.14
N GLN A 209 17.99 4.41 -4.09
CA GLN A 209 18.96 5.31 -4.74
C GLN A 209 20.31 5.23 -4.02
N ILE A 210 21.39 5.06 -4.77
CA ILE A 210 22.75 5.11 -4.22
C ILE A 210 23.02 6.54 -3.71
N ILE A 211 23.35 6.66 -2.43
CA ILE A 211 23.66 7.95 -1.77
C ILE A 211 25.14 8.11 -1.47
N GLY A 212 25.91 7.03 -1.64
CA GLY A 212 27.38 7.05 -1.45
C GLY A 212 27.93 5.65 -1.30
N TYR A 213 29.12 5.57 -0.75
CA TYR A 213 29.85 4.31 -0.62
C TYR A 213 30.42 4.14 0.80
N MET A 214 30.45 2.88 1.25
CA MET A 214 31.02 2.48 2.55
C MET A 214 32.50 2.82 2.65
N GLY A 215 32.90 3.33 3.81
CA GLY A 215 34.28 3.71 4.09
C GLY A 215 34.72 3.30 5.49
N ASN A 216 35.70 4.03 5.99
CA ASN A 216 36.25 3.89 7.34
C ASN A 216 36.67 5.28 7.86
N THR A 217 35.83 6.32 7.59
CA THR A 217 36.10 7.69 7.95
C THR A 217 35.59 8.04 9.36
N GLY A 218 36.12 9.05 9.99
CA GLY A 218 35.76 9.44 11.35
C GLY A 218 36.26 8.43 12.39
N ARG A 219 35.51 8.28 13.49
CA ARG A 219 35.90 7.37 14.58
C ARG A 219 35.41 5.95 14.30
N SER A 220 36.16 5.20 13.53
CA SER A 220 35.84 3.85 13.07
C SER A 220 37.07 2.93 13.18
N VAL A 221 36.85 1.64 13.44
CA VAL A 221 37.93 0.64 13.60
C VAL A 221 38.13 -0.22 12.34
N GLY A 222 37.23 -0.15 11.37
CA GLY A 222 37.28 -0.91 10.12
C GLY A 222 36.14 -0.50 9.19
N PRO A 223 36.17 -0.92 7.92
CA PRO A 223 35.12 -0.53 6.97
C PRO A 223 33.75 -1.06 7.38
N HIS A 224 32.79 -0.16 7.57
CA HIS A 224 31.41 -0.46 7.89
C HIS A 224 30.51 0.76 7.63
N LEU A 225 29.22 0.54 7.49
CA LEU A 225 28.20 1.56 7.58
C LEU A 225 27.65 1.59 9.00
N HIS A 226 27.69 2.75 9.65
CA HIS A 226 26.91 3.04 10.84
C HIS A 226 25.56 3.60 10.41
N TYR A 227 24.44 2.91 10.72
CA TYR A 227 23.11 3.26 10.28
C TYR A 227 22.17 3.47 11.47
N GLU A 228 21.51 4.63 11.52
CA GLU A 228 20.55 5.00 12.56
C GLU A 228 19.18 5.30 11.96
N VAL A 229 18.12 4.96 12.71
CA VAL A 229 16.74 5.38 12.47
C VAL A 229 16.26 6.18 13.69
N TRP A 230 15.73 7.36 13.42
CA TRP A 230 15.19 8.27 14.43
C TRP A 230 13.71 8.53 14.15
N VAL A 231 12.88 8.49 15.21
CA VAL A 231 11.45 8.80 15.12
C VAL A 231 11.14 9.83 16.19
N ASN A 232 10.64 10.98 15.77
CA ASN A 232 10.35 12.13 16.65
C ASN A 232 11.55 12.49 17.57
N ASN A 233 12.74 12.52 17.00
CA ASN A 233 14.02 12.79 17.69
C ASN A 233 14.44 11.72 18.73
N VAL A 234 13.85 10.54 18.71
CA VAL A 234 14.26 9.39 19.52
C VAL A 234 14.89 8.34 18.63
N ALA A 235 16.10 7.89 18.94
CA ALA A 235 16.74 6.79 18.23
C ALA A 235 16.01 5.48 18.52
N VAL A 236 15.69 4.73 17.47
CA VAL A 236 15.01 3.44 17.54
C VAL A 236 15.85 2.35 16.91
N ASN A 237 15.59 1.08 17.26
CA ASN A 237 16.34 -0.03 16.69
C ASN A 237 16.08 -0.14 15.17
N PRO A 238 17.09 0.09 14.31
CA PRO A 238 16.91 0.04 12.86
C PRO A 238 16.43 -1.31 12.33
N LEU A 239 16.76 -2.41 13.00
CA LEU A 239 16.35 -3.76 12.58
C LEU A 239 14.83 -3.95 12.62
N ALA A 240 14.10 -3.18 13.42
CA ALA A 240 12.63 -3.22 13.45
C ALA A 240 11.99 -2.61 12.18
N TYR A 241 12.75 -1.86 11.41
CA TYR A 241 12.31 -1.21 10.16
C TYR A 241 12.76 -1.97 8.91
N MET A 242 13.83 -2.75 9.00
CA MET A 242 14.36 -3.52 7.86
C MET A 242 13.52 -4.76 7.63
N LEU A 243 12.70 -4.76 6.60
CA LEU A 243 11.93 -5.93 6.18
C LEU A 243 12.85 -6.93 5.46
N PRO A 244 12.58 -8.25 5.55
CA PRO A 244 13.20 -9.22 4.65
C PRO A 244 12.97 -8.81 3.19
N GLY A 245 13.96 -9.05 2.32
CA GLY A 245 13.97 -8.57 0.94
C GLY A 245 12.72 -8.89 0.10
N ASP A 246 12.01 -9.95 0.46
CA ASP A 246 10.77 -10.40 -0.19
C ASP A 246 9.54 -9.52 0.15
N TYR A 247 9.66 -8.62 1.12
CA TYR A 247 8.60 -7.72 1.58
C TYR A 247 8.89 -6.23 1.34
N ALA A 248 10.02 -5.91 0.70
CA ALA A 248 10.30 -4.53 0.29
C ALA A 248 9.34 -4.16 -0.83
N VAL A 249 8.29 -3.43 -0.49
CA VAL A 249 7.24 -2.97 -1.43
C VAL A 249 7.85 -1.86 -2.29
N ASP A 250 7.88 -2.08 -3.59
CA ASP A 250 8.20 -1.06 -4.61
C ASP A 250 7.13 0.01 -4.70
#